data_bde8f5c13cd3ee27a51ace9c0b020e57
#
_entry.id   bde8f5c13cd3ee27a51ace9c0b020e57
#
_cell.length_a   1.000
_cell.length_b   1.000
_cell.length_c   1.000
_cell.angle_alpha   90.00
_cell.angle_beta   90.00
_cell.angle_gamma   90.00
#
_symmetry.space_group_name_H-M   'P 1'
#
loop_
_entity.id
_entity.type
_entity.pdbx_description
1 polymer ?
#
loop_
_entity_poly.entity_id
_entity_poly.type
_entity_poly.pdbx_seq_one_letter_code
_entity_poly.pdbx_strand_id
1 'polypeptide(L)'
;MGMRAKYYLMIISVGLVAITLNTRATAQTGLDAPPPQLGQPLPVNPQVPTNSANPNLIRSPLDPIGLDPLPPTIFPQPESPLDDLVRDQNIYGSIKPNSCVFFTLDLGAIKPNLSQNLFSDVTLSNGRVVPVNVPTTDLDWAVQPHLELGYRLGNGLGGFSVSWRMLATDGNGNGSLYGLDSSIKTRLNLQQGDFDYIAPLFRPSRHWDVHYRVGGRILNVYSDSTQSNALAYQHSSNNMFGGGPHAYIEGSRRVERVPGLAAFFGLDGAVIVGNINQNFNATEYLPQGQVMGSSSQFKVMSVPQLVFQTGLSFTPKRAPFTKYSIGYQLEQIWDLGQVNGSSVTLGDMGVFFRGQIDF
;
A
#
# COMPACT_ATOMS: atom_id res chain seq x y z
N MET A 1 9.35 40.39 2.69
CA MET A 1 8.37 39.57 3.41
C MET A 1 7.13 39.17 2.59
N GLY A 2 7.06 39.52 1.30
CA GLY A 2 5.84 39.36 0.47
C GLY A 2 5.80 38.15 -0.50
N MET A 3 6.89 37.42 -0.69
CA MET A 3 6.92 36.32 -1.69
C MET A 3 6.56 34.93 -1.10
N ARG A 4 6.79 34.70 0.18
CA ARG A 4 6.52 33.41 0.83
C ARG A 4 5.02 33.11 1.02
N ALA A 5 4.19 34.12 1.21
CA ALA A 5 2.74 33.96 1.45
C ALA A 5 1.93 33.53 0.20
N LYS A 6 2.40 33.84 -1.02
CA LYS A 6 1.68 33.47 -2.26
C LYS A 6 1.76 31.99 -2.61
N TYR A 7 2.84 31.32 -2.20
CA TYR A 7 3.00 29.89 -2.46
C TYR A 7 2.14 29.02 -1.54
N TYR A 8 1.86 29.45 -0.31
CA TYR A 8 1.00 28.72 0.62
C TYR A 8 -0.46 28.64 0.15
N LEU A 9 -0.96 29.67 -0.54
CA LEU A 9 -2.34 29.70 -1.01
C LEU A 9 -2.57 28.76 -2.22
N MET A 10 -1.54 28.54 -3.03
CA MET A 10 -1.63 27.68 -4.23
C MET A 10 -1.64 26.18 -3.88
N ILE A 11 -0.93 25.77 -2.82
CA ILE A 11 -0.84 24.36 -2.40
C ILE A 11 -2.15 23.92 -1.72
N ILE A 12 -2.81 24.80 -0.96
CA ILE A 12 -4.09 24.48 -0.30
C ILE A 12 -5.22 24.31 -1.34
N SER A 13 -5.17 25.05 -2.45
CA SER A 13 -6.19 24.95 -3.51
C SER A 13 -6.14 23.61 -4.28
N VAL A 14 -4.97 23.00 -4.47
CA VAL A 14 -4.83 21.74 -5.17
C VAL A 14 -5.31 20.56 -4.32
N GLY A 15 -5.10 20.60 -3.00
CA GLY A 15 -5.59 19.57 -2.09
C GLY A 15 -7.12 19.55 -1.94
N LEU A 16 -7.78 20.71 -1.99
CA LEU A 16 -9.24 20.80 -1.84
C LEU A 16 -10.02 20.37 -3.09
N VAL A 17 -9.43 20.52 -4.28
CA VAL A 17 -10.08 20.11 -5.55
C VAL A 17 -10.11 18.58 -5.69
N ALA A 18 -9.15 17.86 -5.13
CA ALA A 18 -9.13 16.39 -5.16
C ALA A 18 -10.24 15.74 -4.31
N ILE A 19 -10.67 16.42 -3.23
CA ILE A 19 -11.72 15.89 -2.32
C ILE A 19 -13.13 16.11 -2.88
N THR A 20 -13.35 17.13 -3.70
CA THR A 20 -14.69 17.47 -4.22
C THR A 20 -15.10 16.71 -5.48
N LEU A 21 -14.18 16.03 -6.17
CA LEU A 21 -14.49 15.32 -7.43
C LEU A 21 -15.07 13.90 -7.24
N ASN A 22 -15.13 13.36 -6.04
CA ASN A 22 -15.48 11.96 -5.83
C ASN A 22 -16.78 11.70 -5.01
N THR A 23 -17.62 12.72 -4.75
CA THR A 23 -18.87 12.55 -3.98
C THR A 23 -20.13 12.31 -4.83
N ARG A 24 -19.99 12.00 -6.12
CA ARG A 24 -21.10 11.50 -6.94
C ARG A 24 -21.00 9.99 -7.20
N ALA A 25 -20.88 9.20 -6.14
CA ALA A 25 -21.29 7.81 -6.18
C ALA A 25 -22.78 7.75 -5.84
N THR A 26 -23.59 7.42 -6.81
CA THR A 26 -25.03 7.23 -6.73
C THR A 26 -25.40 6.36 -5.54
N ALA A 27 -26.15 6.92 -4.62
CA ALA A 27 -26.91 6.18 -3.64
C ALA A 27 -27.99 5.36 -4.39
N GLN A 28 -27.71 4.10 -4.64
CA GLN A 28 -28.76 3.14 -4.98
C GLN A 28 -29.38 2.67 -3.66
N THR A 29 -30.61 3.11 -3.43
CA THR A 29 -31.51 2.62 -2.37
C THR A 29 -31.70 1.12 -2.57
N GLY A 30 -31.02 0.33 -1.76
CA GLY A 30 -31.21 -1.12 -1.69
C GLY A 30 -32.42 -1.44 -0.81
N LEU A 31 -33.22 -2.34 -1.30
CA LEU A 31 -34.35 -2.99 -0.65
C LEU A 31 -33.94 -3.69 0.66
N ASP A 32 -34.87 -3.62 1.61
CA ASP A 32 -34.87 -4.21 2.93
C ASP A 32 -34.38 -5.67 2.96
N ALA A 33 -33.25 -5.90 3.65
CA ALA A 33 -32.85 -7.24 4.10
C ALA A 33 -33.37 -7.45 5.53
N PRO A 34 -33.94 -8.63 5.86
CA PRO A 34 -34.38 -8.91 7.22
C PRO A 34 -33.22 -8.99 8.20
N PRO A 35 -33.44 -8.61 9.49
CA PRO A 35 -32.38 -8.58 10.47
C PRO A 35 -31.86 -9.99 10.82
N PRO A 36 -30.56 -10.14 11.11
CA PRO A 36 -29.99 -11.43 11.51
C PRO A 36 -30.53 -11.88 12.87
N GLN A 37 -30.93 -13.14 12.95
CA GLN A 37 -31.37 -13.78 14.19
C GLN A 37 -30.18 -13.94 15.14
N LEU A 38 -30.28 -13.31 16.30
CA LEU A 38 -29.45 -13.53 17.47
C LEU A 38 -29.81 -14.88 18.12
N GLY A 39 -28.84 -15.77 18.27
CA GLY A 39 -28.98 -16.84 19.21
C GLY A 39 -28.33 -18.16 18.86
N GLN A 40 -27.05 -18.33 19.22
CA GLN A 40 -26.57 -19.57 19.82
C GLN A 40 -25.25 -19.30 20.58
N PRO A 41 -25.11 -19.68 21.85
CA PRO A 41 -23.86 -19.53 22.61
C PRO A 41 -22.86 -20.60 22.20
N LEU A 42 -21.61 -20.16 22.01
CA LEU A 42 -20.46 -21.02 21.71
C LEU A 42 -20.10 -21.90 22.92
N PRO A 43 -19.66 -23.15 22.71
CA PRO A 43 -19.21 -24.02 23.78
C PRO A 43 -17.90 -23.56 24.39
N VAL A 44 -17.88 -23.46 25.69
CA VAL A 44 -16.70 -23.17 26.54
C VAL A 44 -15.76 -24.39 26.51
N ASN A 45 -14.52 -24.20 26.09
CA ASN A 45 -13.47 -25.22 26.16
C ASN A 45 -12.68 -25.05 27.47
N PRO A 46 -12.58 -26.08 28.29
CA PRO A 46 -11.88 -25.98 29.58
C PRO A 46 -10.41 -26.41 29.47
N GLN A 47 -9.59 -25.71 30.30
CA GLN A 47 -8.32 -26.15 30.90
C GLN A 47 -7.03 -26.06 30.11
N VAL A 48 -6.28 -25.02 30.47
CA VAL A 48 -4.82 -24.95 30.32
C VAL A 48 -4.19 -25.45 31.65
N PRO A 49 -3.25 -26.39 31.62
CA PRO A 49 -2.54 -26.82 32.85
C PRO A 49 -1.44 -25.82 33.21
N THR A 50 -1.50 -25.37 34.46
CA THR A 50 -0.46 -24.55 35.10
C THR A 50 0.74 -25.43 35.46
N ASN A 51 1.90 -25.15 34.82
CA ASN A 51 3.18 -25.71 35.28
C ASN A 51 3.74 -24.89 36.43
N SER A 52 3.88 -25.56 37.55
CA SER A 52 4.49 -25.09 38.80
C SER A 52 5.99 -24.82 38.64
N ALA A 53 6.41 -23.65 39.11
CA ALA A 53 7.81 -23.25 39.21
C ALA A 53 8.53 -24.10 40.29
N ASN A 54 9.73 -24.53 39.98
CA ASN A 54 10.63 -25.24 40.91
C ASN A 54 11.62 -24.22 41.51
N PRO A 55 11.62 -23.94 42.80
CA PRO A 55 12.54 -23.02 43.45
C PRO A 55 13.68 -23.76 44.14
N ASN A 56 14.76 -24.10 43.46
CA ASN A 56 16.01 -24.49 44.12
C ASN A 56 17.20 -24.26 43.17
N LEU A 57 17.77 -23.06 43.21
CA LEU A 57 19.13 -22.82 42.74
C LEU A 57 19.98 -22.34 43.92
N ILE A 58 20.82 -23.24 44.35
CA ILE A 58 21.83 -23.12 45.40
C ILE A 58 22.84 -22.03 44.97
N ARG A 59 22.99 -21.03 45.85
CA ARG A 59 24.08 -20.04 45.76
C ARG A 59 25.34 -20.65 46.39
N SER A 60 26.42 -20.72 45.63
CA SER A 60 27.79 -20.91 46.11
C SER A 60 28.43 -19.56 46.41
N PRO A 61 29.05 -19.37 47.57
CA PRO A 61 29.85 -18.20 47.86
C PRO A 61 31.21 -18.35 47.18
N LEU A 62 31.56 -17.46 46.25
CA LEU A 62 32.92 -17.31 45.74
C LEU A 62 33.61 -16.23 46.61
N ASP A 63 34.67 -16.66 47.31
CA ASP A 63 35.59 -15.80 48.04
C ASP A 63 36.27 -14.78 47.08
N PRO A 64 36.48 -13.53 47.50
CA PRO A 64 37.19 -12.54 46.69
C PRO A 64 38.70 -12.84 46.71
N ILE A 65 39.22 -13.25 45.56
CA ILE A 65 40.67 -13.31 45.32
C ILE A 65 41.18 -11.86 45.19
N GLY A 66 41.97 -11.46 46.19
CA GLY A 66 42.67 -10.18 46.16
C GLY A 66 43.69 -10.17 45.02
N LEU A 67 43.39 -9.39 43.99
CA LEU A 67 44.32 -9.05 42.92
C LEU A 67 44.91 -7.65 43.21
N ASP A 68 46.24 -7.62 43.39
CA ASP A 68 47.00 -6.34 43.46
C ASP A 68 46.74 -5.45 42.24
N PRO A 69 46.63 -4.13 42.44
CA PRO A 69 46.42 -3.21 41.31
C PRO A 69 47.64 -3.20 40.39
N LEU A 70 47.42 -3.66 39.16
CA LEU A 70 48.40 -3.55 38.08
C LEU A 70 48.70 -2.04 37.80
N PRO A 71 49.98 -1.69 37.52
CA PRO A 71 50.32 -0.32 37.19
C PRO A 71 49.58 0.15 35.92
N PRO A 72 49.22 1.45 35.83
CA PRO A 72 48.49 1.93 34.68
C PRO A 72 49.37 1.84 33.42
N THR A 73 49.06 0.83 32.62
CA THR A 73 49.60 0.73 31.25
C THR A 73 48.93 1.82 30.42
N ILE A 74 49.70 2.87 30.09
CA ILE A 74 49.29 3.91 29.13
C ILE A 74 49.28 3.24 27.74
N PHE A 75 48.24 2.49 27.42
CA PHE A 75 47.96 2.20 26.05
C PHE A 75 47.29 3.44 25.45
N PRO A 76 47.72 3.92 24.23
CA PRO A 76 46.92 4.89 23.52
C PRO A 76 45.50 4.26 23.38
N GLN A 77 44.51 4.89 23.99
CA GLN A 77 43.13 4.45 23.82
C GLN A 77 42.85 4.48 22.32
N PRO A 78 42.42 3.36 21.73
CA PRO A 78 41.89 3.42 20.37
C PRO A 78 40.78 4.45 20.38
N GLU A 79 40.93 5.48 19.52
CA GLU A 79 39.87 6.48 19.31
C GLU A 79 38.56 5.74 19.18
N SER A 80 37.64 6.03 20.09
CA SER A 80 36.40 5.29 20.16
C SER A 80 35.67 5.49 18.82
N PRO A 81 35.07 4.45 18.21
CA PRO A 81 34.28 4.59 17.01
C PRO A 81 33.16 5.63 17.14
N LEU A 82 32.79 6.01 18.37
CA LEU A 82 31.87 7.08 18.71
C LEU A 82 32.44 8.49 18.43
N ASP A 83 33.74 8.71 18.56
CA ASP A 83 34.35 10.03 18.29
C ASP A 83 34.36 10.37 16.81
N ASP A 84 34.52 9.36 15.94
CA ASP A 84 34.37 9.53 14.49
C ASP A 84 32.91 9.82 14.10
N LEU A 85 31.92 9.19 14.75
CA LEU A 85 30.50 9.48 14.55
C LEU A 85 30.13 10.91 14.97
N VAL A 86 30.71 11.44 16.05
CA VAL A 86 30.48 12.81 16.51
C VAL A 86 31.18 13.82 15.60
N ARG A 87 32.35 13.49 15.06
CA ARG A 87 33.10 14.35 14.13
C ARG A 87 32.39 14.47 12.77
N ASP A 88 31.84 13.40 12.23
CA ASP A 88 31.06 13.40 10.97
C ASP A 88 29.73 14.14 11.11
N GLN A 89 29.10 14.17 12.29
CA GLN A 89 27.94 15.02 12.55
C GLN A 89 28.25 16.53 12.41
N ASN A 90 29.47 16.94 12.70
CA ASN A 90 29.89 18.34 12.55
C ASN A 90 30.24 18.73 11.10
N ILE A 91 30.61 17.79 10.23
CA ILE A 91 30.95 18.07 8.83
C ILE A 91 29.69 18.22 7.96
N TYR A 92 28.60 17.55 8.32
CA TYR A 92 27.33 17.66 7.61
C TYR A 92 26.28 18.51 8.36
N GLY A 93 26.75 19.38 9.28
CA GLY A 93 25.89 20.19 10.14
C GLY A 93 24.85 19.29 10.77
N SER A 94 24.92 19.02 12.07
CA SER A 94 23.77 18.48 12.78
C SER A 94 22.67 19.54 12.68
N ILE A 95 21.94 19.52 11.59
CA ILE A 95 20.60 20.06 11.59
C ILE A 95 19.90 19.14 12.58
N LYS A 96 19.91 19.55 13.88
CA LYS A 96 18.93 19.01 14.82
C LYS A 96 17.64 19.05 14.04
N PRO A 97 16.96 17.92 13.81
CA PRO A 97 15.73 17.97 13.05
C PRO A 97 14.78 18.86 13.84
N ASN A 98 14.77 20.15 13.46
CA ASN A 98 13.71 21.04 13.91
C ASN A 98 12.43 20.39 13.43
N SER A 99 11.38 20.50 14.22
CA SER A 99 10.07 20.10 13.76
C SER A 99 9.81 20.77 12.40
N CYS A 100 9.45 19.99 11.40
CA CYS A 100 9.18 20.51 10.06
C CYS A 100 8.00 19.76 9.41
N VAL A 101 7.24 20.49 8.62
CA VAL A 101 6.26 19.90 7.69
C VAL A 101 7.02 19.46 6.45
N PHE A 102 6.65 18.33 5.86
CA PHE A 102 7.14 17.94 4.56
C PHE A 102 5.99 17.55 3.63
N PHE A 103 6.24 17.71 2.35
CA PHE A 103 5.33 17.31 1.28
C PHE A 103 6.07 16.46 0.26
N THR A 104 5.46 15.36 -0.17
CA THR A 104 5.99 14.47 -1.20
C THR A 104 4.96 14.30 -2.31
N LEU A 105 5.42 14.40 -3.54
CA LEU A 105 4.66 14.08 -4.75
C LEU A 105 5.39 12.99 -5.52
N ASP A 106 4.72 11.86 -5.75
CA ASP A 106 5.20 10.82 -6.66
C ASP A 106 4.30 10.77 -7.89
N LEU A 107 4.91 10.62 -9.05
CA LEU A 107 4.22 10.38 -10.32
C LEU A 107 4.78 9.09 -10.92
N GLY A 108 3.97 8.04 -10.92
CA GLY A 108 4.29 6.75 -11.53
C GLY A 108 3.71 6.64 -12.94
N ALA A 109 4.48 6.05 -13.86
CA ALA A 109 3.94 5.47 -15.09
C ALA A 109 3.91 3.96 -14.89
N ILE A 110 2.72 3.41 -14.68
CA ILE A 110 2.50 2.05 -14.19
C ILE A 110 1.77 1.23 -15.25
N LYS A 111 2.20 -0.01 -15.44
CA LYS A 111 1.50 -1.03 -16.24
C LYS A 111 0.86 -2.04 -15.29
N PRO A 112 -0.46 -1.97 -15.04
CA PRO A 112 -1.15 -2.96 -14.25
C PRO A 112 -1.33 -4.27 -15.03
N ASN A 113 -1.31 -5.37 -14.30
CA ASN A 113 -1.63 -6.71 -14.78
C ASN A 113 -2.70 -7.31 -13.86
N LEU A 114 -3.93 -7.33 -14.34
CA LEU A 114 -5.07 -7.86 -13.62
C LEU A 114 -5.34 -9.30 -14.06
N SER A 115 -5.04 -10.25 -13.18
CA SER A 115 -5.47 -11.65 -13.36
C SER A 115 -6.79 -11.85 -12.62
N GLN A 116 -7.87 -11.95 -13.37
CA GLN A 116 -9.22 -12.09 -12.83
C GLN A 116 -9.89 -13.32 -13.42
N ASN A 117 -10.38 -14.20 -12.56
CA ASN A 117 -11.23 -15.32 -12.89
C ASN A 117 -12.47 -15.24 -12.02
N LEU A 118 -13.41 -14.40 -12.43
CA LEU A 118 -14.70 -14.24 -11.76
C LEU A 118 -15.71 -15.18 -12.40
N PHE A 119 -16.37 -15.97 -11.56
CA PHE A 119 -17.34 -16.97 -12.01
C PHE A 119 -18.61 -16.94 -11.16
N SER A 120 -19.76 -16.97 -11.81
CA SER A 120 -21.06 -17.19 -11.16
C SER A 120 -22.08 -17.71 -12.14
N ASP A 121 -22.98 -18.55 -11.65
CA ASP A 121 -24.19 -18.93 -12.37
C ASP A 121 -25.26 -17.85 -12.19
N VAL A 122 -25.80 -17.36 -13.29
CA VAL A 122 -26.87 -16.34 -13.34
C VAL A 122 -28.14 -16.94 -13.88
N THR A 123 -29.22 -16.87 -13.11
CA THR A 123 -30.55 -17.30 -13.57
C THR A 123 -31.21 -16.16 -14.34
N LEU A 124 -31.49 -16.39 -15.62
CA LEU A 124 -32.20 -15.46 -16.47
C LEU A 124 -33.72 -15.44 -16.15
N SER A 125 -34.41 -14.39 -16.57
CA SER A 125 -35.86 -14.20 -16.34
C SER A 125 -36.75 -15.31 -16.96
N ASN A 126 -36.24 -16.07 -17.91
CA ASN A 126 -36.93 -17.26 -18.48
C ASN A 126 -36.64 -18.57 -17.70
N GLY A 127 -35.94 -18.50 -16.56
CA GLY A 127 -35.54 -19.64 -15.74
C GLY A 127 -34.30 -20.40 -16.21
N ARG A 128 -33.69 -20.02 -17.33
CA ARG A 128 -32.44 -20.62 -17.81
C ARG A 128 -31.24 -20.13 -16.96
N VAL A 129 -30.37 -21.05 -16.58
CA VAL A 129 -29.11 -20.72 -15.87
C VAL A 129 -27.98 -20.59 -16.89
N VAL A 130 -27.22 -19.50 -16.80
CA VAL A 130 -26.10 -19.17 -17.67
C VAL A 130 -24.86 -18.93 -16.83
N PRO A 131 -23.74 -19.64 -17.09
CA PRO A 131 -22.49 -19.35 -16.43
C PRO A 131 -21.94 -18.02 -16.98
N VAL A 132 -21.57 -17.12 -16.06
CA VAL A 132 -20.89 -15.85 -16.38
C VAL A 132 -19.45 -15.99 -15.95
N ASN A 133 -18.54 -15.91 -16.92
CA ASN A 133 -17.09 -15.85 -16.71
C ASN A 133 -16.52 -14.92 -17.78
N VAL A 134 -16.38 -13.64 -17.42
CA VAL A 134 -15.88 -12.63 -18.35
C VAL A 134 -14.37 -12.55 -18.23
N PRO A 135 -13.60 -12.83 -19.30
CA PRO A 135 -12.15 -12.71 -19.30
C PRO A 135 -11.72 -11.24 -19.14
N THR A 136 -10.50 -11.06 -18.64
CA THR A 136 -9.86 -9.75 -18.60
C THR A 136 -9.02 -9.52 -19.86
N THR A 137 -8.85 -8.25 -20.21
CA THR A 137 -7.90 -7.82 -21.23
C THR A 137 -6.69 -7.17 -20.60
N ASP A 138 -5.61 -7.05 -21.35
CA ASP A 138 -4.45 -6.26 -20.95
C ASP A 138 -4.88 -4.81 -20.71
N LEU A 139 -4.52 -4.30 -19.54
CA LEU A 139 -4.78 -2.91 -19.16
C LEU A 139 -3.72 -1.98 -19.77
N ASP A 140 -4.09 -0.75 -20.08
CA ASP A 140 -3.18 0.24 -20.62
C ASP A 140 -2.25 0.82 -19.53
N TRP A 141 -1.15 1.46 -19.98
CA TRP A 141 -0.30 2.25 -19.11
C TRP A 141 -1.09 3.40 -18.49
N ALA A 142 -0.90 3.61 -17.19
CA ALA A 142 -1.60 4.65 -16.46
C ALA A 142 -0.64 5.49 -15.63
N VAL A 143 -1.03 6.74 -15.40
CA VAL A 143 -0.37 7.61 -14.44
C VAL A 143 -0.91 7.31 -13.05
N GLN A 144 0.01 7.06 -12.10
CA GLN A 144 -0.31 6.84 -10.69
C GLN A 144 0.23 8.02 -9.86
N PRO A 145 -0.58 9.03 -9.53
CA PRO A 145 -0.20 10.04 -8.59
C PRO A 145 -0.26 9.49 -7.15
N HIS A 146 0.74 9.89 -6.35
CA HIS A 146 0.80 9.64 -4.92
C HIS A 146 1.23 10.92 -4.22
N LEU A 147 0.44 11.36 -3.25
CA LEU A 147 0.64 12.56 -2.45
C LEU A 147 0.87 12.16 -1.01
N GLU A 148 1.87 12.75 -0.36
CA GLU A 148 2.10 12.57 1.07
C GLU A 148 2.34 13.92 1.72
N LEU A 149 1.68 14.15 2.85
CA LEU A 149 1.88 15.26 3.75
C LEU A 149 2.27 14.72 5.12
N GLY A 150 3.35 15.22 5.69
CA GLY A 150 3.78 14.76 7.01
C GLY A 150 4.40 15.86 7.85
N TYR A 151 4.55 15.52 9.13
CA TYR A 151 5.16 16.37 10.13
C TYR A 151 6.24 15.58 10.88
N ARG A 152 7.48 16.06 10.83
CA ARG A 152 8.59 15.52 11.63
C ARG A 152 8.62 16.19 12.98
N LEU A 153 8.66 15.38 14.03
CA LEU A 153 8.81 15.84 15.39
C LEU A 153 10.27 16.29 15.64
N GLY A 154 10.43 17.33 16.44
CA GLY A 154 11.77 17.74 16.89
C GLY A 154 12.46 16.68 17.75
N ASN A 155 13.75 16.86 17.97
CA ASN A 155 14.58 16.02 18.85
C ASN A 155 14.69 14.52 18.44
N GLY A 156 14.45 14.20 17.16
CA GLY A 156 14.58 12.83 16.66
C GLY A 156 13.47 11.87 17.12
N LEU A 157 12.31 12.39 17.51
CA LEU A 157 11.16 11.58 17.94
C LEU A 157 10.38 10.94 16.77
N GLY A 158 10.88 11.04 15.54
CA GLY A 158 10.18 10.54 14.36
C GLY A 158 9.20 11.54 13.78
N GLY A 159 8.03 11.05 13.30
CA GLY A 159 7.03 11.92 12.67
C GLY A 159 5.74 11.17 12.37
N PHE A 160 4.80 11.90 11.77
CA PHE A 160 3.55 11.33 11.27
C PHE A 160 3.33 11.78 9.83
N SER A 161 2.71 10.93 9.02
CA SER A 161 2.28 11.32 7.67
C SER A 161 0.93 10.74 7.33
N VAL A 162 0.29 11.40 6.38
CA VAL A 162 -0.91 10.92 5.69
C VAL A 162 -0.58 10.92 4.21
N SER A 163 -0.89 9.84 3.54
CA SER A 163 -0.70 9.75 2.10
C SER A 163 -1.95 9.27 1.38
N TRP A 164 -2.00 9.57 0.09
CA TRP A 164 -3.05 9.10 -0.79
C TRP A 164 -2.50 8.82 -2.18
N ARG A 165 -2.90 7.67 -2.73
CA ARG A 165 -2.49 7.16 -4.04
C ARG A 165 -3.70 6.70 -4.82
N MET A 166 -3.71 6.94 -6.14
CA MET A 166 -4.73 6.42 -7.03
C MET A 166 -4.15 5.89 -8.33
N LEU A 167 -4.84 4.92 -8.91
CA LEU A 167 -4.57 4.38 -10.24
C LEU A 167 -5.91 4.10 -10.91
N ALA A 168 -6.09 4.61 -12.13
CA ALA A 168 -7.26 4.32 -12.94
C ALA A 168 -6.82 4.02 -14.37
N THR A 169 -7.29 2.91 -14.91
CA THR A 169 -6.95 2.46 -16.27
C THR A 169 -8.04 1.60 -16.84
N ASP A 170 -8.03 1.45 -18.15
CA ASP A 170 -8.90 0.53 -18.88
C ASP A 170 -8.09 -0.22 -19.95
N GLY A 171 -8.68 -1.28 -20.48
CA GLY A 171 -8.12 -2.07 -21.58
C GLY A 171 -9.24 -2.61 -22.44
N ASN A 172 -8.94 -2.79 -23.73
CA ASN A 172 -9.87 -3.33 -24.70
C ASN A 172 -9.26 -4.54 -25.39
N GLY A 173 -10.07 -5.53 -25.70
CA GLY A 173 -9.65 -6.75 -26.38
C GLY A 173 -10.79 -7.42 -27.12
N ASN A 174 -10.46 -8.53 -27.74
CA ASN A 174 -11.41 -9.35 -28.46
C ASN A 174 -11.42 -10.76 -27.87
N GLY A 175 -12.55 -11.43 -27.92
CA GLY A 175 -12.73 -12.79 -27.45
C GLY A 175 -13.84 -13.50 -28.20
N SER A 176 -14.28 -14.63 -27.66
CA SER A 176 -15.43 -15.37 -28.18
C SER A 176 -16.48 -15.53 -27.09
N LEU A 177 -17.73 -15.21 -27.40
CA LEU A 177 -18.88 -15.42 -26.55
C LEU A 177 -19.92 -16.23 -27.33
N TYR A 178 -20.23 -17.44 -26.82
CA TYR A 178 -21.10 -18.40 -27.53
C TYR A 178 -20.64 -18.77 -28.96
N GLY A 179 -19.30 -18.81 -29.16
CA GLY A 179 -18.72 -19.15 -30.47
C GLY A 179 -18.72 -18.02 -31.50
N LEU A 180 -19.14 -16.81 -31.12
CA LEU A 180 -19.10 -15.61 -31.94
C LEU A 180 -18.05 -14.63 -31.42
N ASP A 181 -17.47 -13.86 -32.33
CA ASP A 181 -16.56 -12.79 -31.98
C ASP A 181 -17.25 -11.78 -31.04
N SER A 182 -16.54 -11.36 -30.03
CA SER A 182 -17.02 -10.43 -29.01
C SER A 182 -15.94 -9.40 -28.64
N SER A 183 -16.38 -8.21 -28.29
CA SER A 183 -15.52 -7.19 -27.70
C SER A 183 -15.46 -7.39 -26.19
N ILE A 184 -14.26 -7.22 -25.62
CA ILE A 184 -14.02 -7.26 -24.20
C ILE A 184 -13.48 -5.91 -23.76
N LYS A 185 -14.04 -5.37 -22.68
CA LYS A 185 -13.52 -4.15 -22.03
C LYS A 185 -13.32 -4.41 -20.55
N THR A 186 -12.11 -4.15 -20.06
CA THR A 186 -11.75 -4.26 -18.64
C THR A 186 -11.41 -2.88 -18.09
N ARG A 187 -11.83 -2.57 -16.86
CA ARG A 187 -11.48 -1.35 -16.14
C ARG A 187 -10.92 -1.70 -14.77
N LEU A 188 -10.00 -0.88 -14.31
CA LEU A 188 -9.42 -0.96 -12.96
C LEU A 188 -9.37 0.44 -12.34
N ASN A 189 -9.80 0.52 -11.08
CA ASN A 189 -9.64 1.71 -10.24
C ASN A 189 -9.11 1.27 -8.88
N LEU A 190 -7.98 1.81 -8.48
CA LEU A 190 -7.36 1.57 -7.18
C LEU A 190 -7.20 2.90 -6.47
N GLN A 191 -7.61 2.94 -5.21
CA GLN A 191 -7.42 4.07 -4.30
C GLN A 191 -6.87 3.55 -2.99
N GLN A 192 -5.82 4.20 -2.49
CA GLN A 192 -5.17 3.83 -1.24
C GLN A 192 -4.88 5.07 -0.42
N GLY A 193 -5.17 5.00 0.88
CA GLY A 193 -4.82 6.01 1.86
C GLY A 193 -4.05 5.39 3.01
N ASP A 194 -2.96 6.04 3.43
CA ASP A 194 -2.13 5.57 4.54
C ASP A 194 -2.04 6.64 5.63
N PHE A 195 -1.98 6.20 6.87
CA PHE A 195 -1.68 7.01 8.04
C PHE A 195 -0.54 6.37 8.82
N ASP A 196 0.61 7.03 8.90
CA ASP A 196 1.87 6.46 9.34
C ASP A 196 2.51 7.19 10.49
N TYR A 197 3.15 6.42 11.36
CA TYR A 197 4.25 6.87 12.19
C TYR A 197 5.57 6.60 11.48
N ILE A 198 6.35 7.65 11.27
CA ILE A 198 7.68 7.61 10.69
C ILE A 198 8.67 7.50 11.84
N ALA A 199 9.36 6.39 11.93
CA ALA A 199 10.33 6.20 12.98
C ALA A 199 11.59 7.08 12.78
N PRO A 200 12.35 7.35 13.84
CA PRO A 200 13.61 8.04 13.73
C PRO A 200 14.56 7.38 12.74
N LEU A 201 15.37 8.20 12.06
CA LEU A 201 16.38 7.72 11.13
C LEU A 201 17.38 6.81 11.85
N PHE A 202 17.53 5.57 11.39
CA PHE A 202 18.53 4.63 11.87
C PHE A 202 19.72 4.58 10.91
N ARG A 203 20.93 4.76 11.44
CA ARG A 203 22.18 4.73 10.67
C ARG A 203 23.08 3.60 11.15
N PRO A 204 22.96 2.39 10.56
CA PRO A 204 23.82 1.26 10.92
C PRO A 204 25.31 1.49 10.55
N SER A 205 25.56 2.39 9.62
CA SER A 205 26.91 2.86 9.26
C SER A 205 26.84 4.25 8.64
N ARG A 206 28.00 4.92 8.46
CA ARG A 206 28.08 6.26 7.86
C ARG A 206 27.57 6.33 6.41
N HIS A 207 27.49 5.21 5.72
CA HIS A 207 27.07 5.15 4.31
C HIS A 207 25.60 4.74 4.14
N TRP A 208 24.98 4.18 5.18
CA TRP A 208 23.62 3.66 5.13
C TRP A 208 22.68 4.47 6.00
N ASP A 209 21.59 4.89 5.41
CA ASP A 209 20.43 5.45 6.10
C ASP A 209 19.25 4.46 5.96
N VAL A 210 18.61 4.12 7.07
CA VAL A 210 17.44 3.21 7.10
C VAL A 210 16.26 3.96 7.69
N HIS A 211 15.18 4.00 6.95
CA HIS A 211 13.90 4.58 7.34
C HIS A 211 12.88 3.47 7.49
N TYR A 212 12.05 3.51 8.50
CA TYR A 212 10.90 2.62 8.61
C TYR A 212 9.67 3.38 9.06
N ARG A 213 8.52 2.90 8.61
CA ARG A 213 7.21 3.45 8.90
C ARG A 213 6.30 2.30 9.29
N VAL A 214 5.37 2.57 10.19
CA VAL A 214 4.32 1.64 10.57
C VAL A 214 3.02 2.41 10.69
N GLY A 215 1.93 1.83 10.24
CA GLY A 215 0.68 2.55 10.22
C GLY A 215 -0.53 1.73 9.85
N GLY A 216 -1.57 2.43 9.48
CA GLY A 216 -2.81 1.89 8.97
C GLY A 216 -3.03 2.27 7.53
N ARG A 217 -3.53 1.33 6.74
CA ARG A 217 -3.86 1.47 5.31
C ARG A 217 -5.34 1.25 5.09
N ILE A 218 -5.96 2.09 4.27
CA ILE A 218 -7.28 1.89 3.70
C ILE A 218 -7.09 1.65 2.20
N LEU A 219 -7.74 0.61 1.68
CA LEU A 219 -7.63 0.21 0.28
C LEU A 219 -9.02 0.03 -0.32
N ASN A 220 -9.22 0.61 -1.51
CA ASN A 220 -10.39 0.38 -2.35
C ASN A 220 -9.92 -0.04 -3.74
N VAL A 221 -10.31 -1.24 -4.19
CA VAL A 221 -9.99 -1.74 -5.53
C VAL A 221 -11.30 -2.15 -6.20
N TYR A 222 -11.60 -1.48 -7.30
CA TYR A 222 -12.71 -1.80 -8.16
C TYR A 222 -12.20 -2.27 -9.51
N SER A 223 -12.66 -3.43 -9.96
CA SER A 223 -12.43 -3.92 -11.31
C SER A 223 -13.74 -4.38 -11.93
N ASP A 224 -13.93 -4.10 -13.20
CA ASP A 224 -15.05 -4.63 -13.97
C ASP A 224 -14.59 -5.08 -15.36
N SER A 225 -15.25 -6.12 -15.85
CA SER A 225 -15.06 -6.61 -17.21
C SER A 225 -16.41 -6.83 -17.87
N THR A 226 -16.50 -6.36 -19.11
CA THR A 226 -17.69 -6.54 -19.96
C THR A 226 -17.30 -7.29 -21.21
N GLN A 227 -18.13 -8.22 -21.64
CA GLN A 227 -18.00 -8.92 -22.90
C GLN A 227 -19.33 -8.86 -23.66
N SER A 228 -19.28 -8.44 -24.91
CA SER A 228 -20.50 -8.26 -25.71
C SER A 228 -20.33 -8.67 -27.15
N ASN A 229 -21.42 -9.23 -27.72
CA ASN A 229 -21.58 -9.45 -29.16
C ASN A 229 -23.03 -9.17 -29.56
N ALA A 230 -23.41 -9.52 -30.82
CA ALA A 230 -24.75 -9.27 -31.31
C ALA A 230 -25.85 -10.06 -30.59
N LEU A 231 -25.51 -11.19 -29.93
CA LEU A 231 -26.50 -12.11 -29.31
C LEU A 231 -26.51 -12.03 -27.78
N ALA A 232 -25.43 -11.53 -27.15
CA ALA A 232 -25.32 -11.57 -25.71
C ALA A 232 -24.42 -10.46 -25.17
N TYR A 233 -24.68 -10.12 -23.91
CA TYR A 233 -23.88 -9.25 -23.09
C TYR A 233 -23.63 -9.92 -21.75
N GLN A 234 -22.38 -9.94 -21.30
CA GLN A 234 -21.98 -10.39 -19.96
C GLN A 234 -21.16 -9.30 -19.27
N HIS A 235 -21.36 -9.15 -17.98
CA HIS A 235 -20.63 -8.22 -17.15
C HIS A 235 -20.30 -8.89 -15.82
N SER A 236 -19.06 -8.74 -15.39
CA SER A 236 -18.61 -9.11 -14.05
C SER A 236 -17.89 -7.94 -13.40
N SER A 237 -18.16 -7.67 -12.15
CA SER A 237 -17.45 -6.67 -11.38
C SER A 237 -17.02 -7.20 -10.02
N ASN A 238 -15.92 -6.69 -9.52
CA ASN A 238 -15.36 -6.98 -8.21
C ASN A 238 -15.01 -5.67 -7.52
N ASN A 239 -15.53 -5.47 -6.32
CA ASN A 239 -15.25 -4.30 -5.48
C ASN A 239 -14.75 -4.77 -4.12
N MET A 240 -13.51 -4.46 -3.80
CA MET A 240 -12.87 -4.71 -2.52
C MET A 240 -12.67 -3.40 -1.79
N PHE A 241 -13.20 -3.27 -0.57
CA PHE A 241 -12.96 -2.15 0.32
C PHE A 241 -12.57 -2.66 1.70
N GLY A 242 -11.44 -2.18 2.23
CA GLY A 242 -10.96 -2.63 3.53
C GLY A 242 -9.89 -1.74 4.13
N GLY A 243 -9.43 -2.15 5.32
CA GLY A 243 -8.33 -1.48 6.02
C GLY A 243 -7.52 -2.48 6.85
N GLY A 244 -6.30 -2.09 7.17
CA GLY A 244 -5.42 -2.94 7.96
C GLY A 244 -4.07 -2.32 8.26
N PRO A 245 -3.23 -3.03 9.03
CA PRO A 245 -1.88 -2.58 9.32
C PRO A 245 -0.98 -2.68 8.10
N HIS A 246 -0.02 -1.75 8.01
CA HIS A 246 1.08 -1.85 7.07
C HIS A 246 2.40 -1.41 7.70
N ALA A 247 3.51 -1.85 7.09
CA ALA A 247 4.85 -1.48 7.48
C ALA A 247 5.72 -1.28 6.23
N TYR A 248 6.53 -0.23 6.25
CA TYR A 248 7.47 0.12 5.19
C TYR A 248 8.88 0.26 5.74
N ILE A 249 9.85 -0.28 5.02
CA ILE A 249 11.27 -0.09 5.28
C ILE A 249 11.98 0.36 4.01
N GLU A 250 12.79 1.42 4.11
CA GLU A 250 13.66 1.93 3.04
C GLU A 250 15.09 1.97 3.52
N GLY A 251 15.98 1.29 2.80
CA GLY A 251 17.41 1.41 2.94
C GLY A 251 17.99 2.30 1.83
N SER A 252 18.81 3.29 2.18
CA SER A 252 19.49 4.10 1.19
C SER A 252 21.00 4.14 1.46
N ARG A 253 21.79 4.00 0.38
CA ARG A 253 23.25 4.02 0.40
C ARG A 253 23.77 5.23 -0.36
N ARG A 254 24.55 6.06 0.32
CA ARG A 254 25.17 7.25 -0.28
C ARG A 254 26.28 6.87 -1.24
N VAL A 255 26.34 7.56 -2.39
CA VAL A 255 27.40 7.40 -3.38
C VAL A 255 28.50 8.40 -3.06
N GLU A 256 29.65 7.93 -2.56
CA GLU A 256 30.75 8.78 -2.08
C GLU A 256 31.29 9.76 -3.13
N ARG A 257 31.34 9.32 -4.41
CA ARG A 257 31.91 10.12 -5.50
C ARG A 257 31.00 11.28 -5.94
N VAL A 258 29.70 11.22 -5.64
CA VAL A 258 28.72 12.22 -6.08
C VAL A 258 27.93 12.71 -4.86
N PRO A 259 28.33 13.85 -4.27
CA PRO A 259 27.65 14.37 -3.10
C PRO A 259 26.16 14.63 -3.35
N GLY A 260 25.33 14.13 -2.46
CA GLY A 260 23.87 14.24 -2.55
C GLY A 260 23.20 13.11 -3.32
N LEU A 261 23.94 12.23 -4.01
CA LEU A 261 23.39 11.05 -4.67
C LEU A 261 23.36 9.85 -3.73
N ALA A 262 22.24 9.13 -3.71
CA ALA A 262 22.12 7.85 -3.02
C ALA A 262 21.32 6.85 -3.88
N ALA A 263 21.67 5.57 -3.77
CA ALA A 263 20.83 4.48 -4.24
C ALA A 263 19.91 4.04 -3.10
N PHE A 264 18.67 3.72 -3.39
CA PHE A 264 17.72 3.25 -2.38
C PHE A 264 16.98 1.98 -2.83
N PHE A 265 16.50 1.24 -1.85
CA PHE A 265 15.52 0.18 -2.01
C PHE A 265 14.51 0.26 -0.88
N GLY A 266 13.26 -0.02 -1.19
CA GLY A 266 12.14 0.01 -0.25
C GLY A 266 11.31 -1.26 -0.36
N LEU A 267 10.77 -1.69 0.77
CA LEU A 267 9.83 -2.79 0.88
C LEU A 267 8.65 -2.32 1.74
N ASP A 268 7.44 -2.47 1.22
CA ASP A 268 6.18 -2.16 1.90
C ASP A 268 5.31 -3.41 1.91
N GLY A 269 4.81 -3.79 3.07
CA GLY A 269 3.90 -4.92 3.26
C GLY A 269 2.67 -4.52 4.03
N ALA A 270 1.50 -4.99 3.60
CA ALA A 270 0.24 -4.76 4.27
C ALA A 270 -0.64 -6.02 4.32
N VAL A 271 -1.49 -6.09 5.32
CA VAL A 271 -2.57 -7.08 5.40
C VAL A 271 -3.88 -6.32 5.61
N ILE A 272 -4.70 -6.30 4.57
CA ILE A 272 -5.95 -5.54 4.53
C ILE A 272 -7.11 -6.51 4.82
N VAL A 273 -7.93 -6.23 5.80
CA VAL A 273 -9.19 -6.96 6.02
C VAL A 273 -10.33 -6.12 5.45
N GLY A 274 -11.09 -6.71 4.55
CA GLY A 274 -12.10 -5.95 3.83
C GLY A 274 -13.25 -6.78 3.28
N ASN A 275 -14.23 -6.05 2.79
CA ASN A 275 -15.42 -6.58 2.15
C ASN A 275 -15.16 -6.71 0.65
N ILE A 276 -15.47 -7.88 0.10
CA ILE A 276 -15.45 -8.14 -1.33
C ILE A 276 -16.89 -8.33 -1.80
N ASN A 277 -17.30 -7.49 -2.75
CA ASN A 277 -18.60 -7.58 -3.42
C ASN A 277 -18.37 -7.89 -4.89
N GLN A 278 -18.98 -8.98 -5.38
CA GLN A 278 -18.94 -9.37 -6.78
C GLN A 278 -20.34 -9.33 -7.36
N ASN A 279 -20.48 -8.70 -8.53
CA ASN A 279 -21.75 -8.64 -9.24
C ASN A 279 -21.58 -9.21 -10.65
N PHE A 280 -22.54 -10.01 -11.06
CA PHE A 280 -22.59 -10.69 -12.35
C PHE A 280 -23.91 -10.38 -13.03
N ASN A 281 -23.86 -9.96 -14.29
CA ASN A 281 -25.04 -9.71 -15.10
C ASN A 281 -24.89 -10.45 -16.44
N ALA A 282 -25.97 -11.04 -16.89
CA ALA A 282 -26.08 -11.64 -18.21
C ALA A 282 -27.33 -11.15 -18.91
N THR A 283 -27.21 -10.86 -20.22
CA THR A 283 -28.34 -10.51 -21.09
C THR A 283 -28.18 -11.30 -22.38
N GLU A 284 -29.26 -11.95 -22.82
CA GLU A 284 -29.33 -12.61 -24.13
C GLU A 284 -30.38 -11.90 -25.01
N TYR A 285 -30.00 -11.63 -26.24
CA TYR A 285 -30.86 -10.98 -27.25
C TYR A 285 -31.51 -12.09 -28.11
N LEU A 286 -32.79 -12.36 -27.88
CA LEU A 286 -33.57 -13.35 -28.60
C LEU A 286 -34.47 -12.64 -29.62
N PRO A 287 -34.93 -13.32 -30.69
CA PRO A 287 -35.89 -12.73 -31.63
C PRO A 287 -37.18 -12.22 -31.00
N GLN A 288 -37.55 -12.78 -29.83
CA GLN A 288 -38.77 -12.44 -29.08
C GLN A 288 -38.55 -11.33 -28.02
N GLY A 289 -37.33 -10.80 -27.89
CA GLY A 289 -36.95 -9.82 -26.89
C GLY A 289 -35.68 -10.19 -26.13
N GLN A 290 -35.32 -9.39 -25.12
CA GLN A 290 -34.12 -9.66 -24.30
C GLN A 290 -34.51 -10.36 -22.98
N VAL A 291 -33.63 -11.27 -22.57
CA VAL A 291 -33.72 -11.99 -21.30
C VAL A 291 -32.53 -11.63 -20.44
N MET A 292 -32.78 -11.20 -19.22
CA MET A 292 -31.74 -10.69 -18.31
C MET A 292 -31.72 -11.47 -17.00
N GLY A 293 -30.54 -11.52 -16.38
CA GLY A 293 -30.36 -12.06 -15.03
C GLY A 293 -29.20 -11.40 -14.33
N SER A 294 -29.19 -11.48 -13.02
CA SER A 294 -28.09 -10.98 -12.19
C SER A 294 -27.83 -11.90 -11.00
N SER A 295 -26.59 -11.92 -10.53
CA SER A 295 -26.16 -12.61 -9.31
C SER A 295 -25.19 -11.72 -8.55
N SER A 296 -25.19 -11.77 -7.23
CA SER A 296 -24.23 -11.07 -6.40
C SER A 296 -23.67 -11.99 -5.33
N GLN A 297 -22.40 -11.80 -5.00
CA GLN A 297 -21.69 -12.56 -3.99
C GLN A 297 -20.95 -11.59 -3.07
N PHE A 298 -20.85 -11.97 -1.78
CA PHE A 298 -20.20 -11.15 -0.76
C PHE A 298 -19.34 -12.01 0.14
N LYS A 299 -18.15 -11.51 0.52
CA LYS A 299 -17.27 -12.17 1.48
C LYS A 299 -16.38 -11.15 2.17
N VAL A 300 -16.11 -11.39 3.44
CA VAL A 300 -15.07 -10.66 4.20
C VAL A 300 -13.82 -11.52 4.25
N MET A 301 -12.67 -10.94 3.90
CA MET A 301 -11.40 -11.67 3.96
C MET A 301 -10.19 -10.75 4.09
N SER A 302 -9.04 -11.37 4.32
CA SER A 302 -7.74 -10.68 4.34
C SER A 302 -7.10 -10.69 2.95
N VAL A 303 -6.60 -9.54 2.55
CA VAL A 303 -5.95 -9.26 1.25
C VAL A 303 -4.52 -8.83 1.55
N PRO A 304 -3.52 -9.68 1.32
CA PRO A 304 -2.12 -9.31 1.46
C PRO A 304 -1.66 -8.44 0.28
N GLN A 305 -0.77 -7.49 0.58
CA GLN A 305 -0.16 -6.58 -0.39
C GLN A 305 1.34 -6.50 -0.11
N LEU A 306 2.15 -6.49 -1.17
CA LEU A 306 3.59 -6.28 -1.12
C LEU A 306 4.00 -5.31 -2.22
N VAL A 307 4.81 -4.31 -1.85
CA VAL A 307 5.38 -3.34 -2.78
C VAL A 307 6.90 -3.35 -2.63
N PHE A 308 7.62 -3.45 -3.72
CA PHE A 308 9.06 -3.29 -3.79
C PHE A 308 9.40 -2.05 -4.64
N GLN A 309 10.30 -1.21 -4.13
CA GLN A 309 10.79 -0.02 -4.83
C GLN A 309 12.31 0.00 -4.84
N THR A 310 12.92 0.45 -5.92
CA THR A 310 14.36 0.67 -6.00
C THR A 310 14.66 1.82 -6.96
N GLY A 311 15.77 2.52 -6.71
CA GLY A 311 16.11 3.67 -7.56
C GLY A 311 17.28 4.50 -7.05
N LEU A 312 17.33 5.71 -7.57
CA LEU A 312 18.32 6.72 -7.20
C LEU A 312 17.62 7.95 -6.63
N SER A 313 18.20 8.54 -5.60
CA SER A 313 17.76 9.80 -5.02
C SER A 313 18.86 10.83 -5.02
N PHE A 314 18.50 12.09 -5.20
CA PHE A 314 19.43 13.21 -5.26
C PHE A 314 18.92 14.37 -4.38
N THR A 315 19.79 14.86 -3.50
CA THR A 315 19.56 16.05 -2.67
C THR A 315 20.51 17.15 -3.11
N PRO A 316 20.04 18.24 -3.76
CA PRO A 316 20.89 19.32 -4.22
C PRO A 316 21.56 20.06 -3.06
N LYS A 317 22.86 20.34 -3.16
CA LYS A 317 23.59 21.10 -2.13
C LYS A 317 23.02 22.50 -1.89
N ARG A 318 22.48 23.16 -2.95
CA ARG A 318 21.91 24.53 -2.88
C ARG A 318 20.47 24.55 -2.31
N ALA A 319 19.81 23.41 -2.27
CA ALA A 319 18.44 23.26 -1.77
C ALA A 319 18.34 21.97 -0.92
N PRO A 320 18.99 21.92 0.25
CA PRO A 320 19.06 20.72 1.08
C PRO A 320 17.69 20.30 1.66
N PHE A 321 16.70 21.17 1.55
CA PHE A 321 15.30 20.94 1.91
C PHE A 321 14.49 20.24 0.79
N THR A 322 15.12 19.93 -0.35
CA THR A 322 14.48 19.18 -1.45
C THR A 322 15.18 17.86 -1.71
N LYS A 323 14.42 16.83 -2.02
CA LYS A 323 14.93 15.51 -2.45
C LYS A 323 14.18 15.09 -3.70
N TYR A 324 14.89 14.66 -4.72
CA TYR A 324 14.33 14.08 -5.93
C TYR A 324 14.72 12.62 -6.02
N SER A 325 13.82 11.78 -6.49
CA SER A 325 14.10 10.36 -6.68
C SER A 325 13.48 9.89 -8.00
N ILE A 326 14.17 8.96 -8.65
CA ILE A 326 13.66 8.21 -9.78
C ILE A 326 13.88 6.74 -9.51
N GLY A 327 12.89 5.92 -9.81
CA GLY A 327 12.97 4.50 -9.48
C GLY A 327 12.00 3.64 -10.26
N TYR A 328 12.02 2.37 -9.90
CA TYR A 328 11.14 1.34 -10.39
C TYR A 328 10.38 0.73 -9.24
N GLN A 329 9.10 0.46 -9.46
CA GLN A 329 8.19 -0.15 -8.50
C GLN A 329 7.62 -1.45 -9.06
N LEU A 330 7.51 -2.44 -8.16
CA LEU A 330 6.74 -3.67 -8.34
C LEU A 330 5.76 -3.77 -7.19
N GLU A 331 4.51 -4.01 -7.49
CA GLU A 331 3.46 -4.22 -6.50
C GLU A 331 2.68 -5.49 -6.82
N GLN A 332 2.27 -6.20 -5.78
CA GLN A 332 1.43 -7.38 -5.87
C GLN A 332 0.39 -7.35 -4.76
N ILE A 333 -0.88 -7.50 -5.15
CA ILE A 333 -2.03 -7.63 -4.25
C ILE A 333 -2.72 -8.94 -4.57
N TRP A 334 -2.77 -9.84 -3.59
CA TRP A 334 -3.36 -11.17 -3.73
C TRP A 334 -4.78 -11.20 -3.17
N ASP A 335 -5.54 -12.19 -3.58
CA ASP A 335 -6.84 -12.55 -3.00
C ASP A 335 -7.90 -11.43 -3.03
N LEU A 336 -7.80 -10.48 -3.98
CA LEU A 336 -8.74 -9.37 -4.14
C LEU A 336 -10.19 -9.81 -4.45
N GLY A 337 -10.40 -11.06 -4.85
CA GLY A 337 -11.70 -11.54 -5.32
C GLY A 337 -11.94 -13.04 -5.03
N GLN A 338 -11.42 -13.57 -3.93
CA GLN A 338 -11.56 -14.99 -3.62
C GLN A 338 -12.94 -15.31 -2.98
N VAL A 339 -13.97 -15.39 -3.82
CA VAL A 339 -15.35 -15.72 -3.43
C VAL A 339 -15.86 -16.87 -4.29
N ASN A 340 -16.36 -17.95 -3.67
CA ASN A 340 -17.01 -19.09 -4.34
C ASN A 340 -16.27 -19.66 -5.58
N GLY A 341 -14.95 -19.78 -5.49
CA GLY A 341 -14.11 -20.25 -6.61
C GLY A 341 -13.59 -19.16 -7.55
N SER A 342 -14.10 -17.93 -7.42
CA SER A 342 -13.53 -16.77 -8.09
C SER A 342 -12.16 -16.39 -7.49
N SER A 343 -11.28 -15.80 -8.29
CA SER A 343 -10.01 -15.26 -7.82
C SER A 343 -9.67 -13.97 -8.57
N VAL A 344 -9.10 -13.01 -7.88
CA VAL A 344 -8.57 -11.77 -8.48
C VAL A 344 -7.23 -11.46 -7.84
N THR A 345 -6.24 -11.20 -8.68
CA THR A 345 -4.90 -10.80 -8.27
C THR A 345 -4.47 -9.61 -9.13
N LEU A 346 -3.95 -8.58 -8.50
CA LEU A 346 -3.43 -7.40 -9.18
C LEU A 346 -1.93 -7.31 -8.96
N GLY A 347 -1.17 -7.33 -10.07
CA GLY A 347 0.23 -6.97 -10.11
C GLY A 347 0.38 -5.64 -10.83
N ASP A 348 1.22 -4.76 -10.36
CA ASP A 348 1.59 -3.58 -11.13
C ASP A 348 3.10 -3.37 -11.14
N MET A 349 3.59 -2.78 -12.23
CA MET A 349 5.00 -2.47 -12.39
C MET A 349 5.18 -1.18 -13.18
N GLY A 350 6.21 -0.44 -12.85
CA GLY A 350 6.50 0.78 -13.60
C GLY A 350 7.60 1.63 -13.01
N VAL A 351 7.82 2.75 -13.65
CA VAL A 351 8.78 3.76 -13.22
C VAL A 351 8.08 4.87 -12.47
N PHE A 352 8.76 5.47 -11.51
CA PHE A 352 8.23 6.64 -10.80
C PHE A 352 9.27 7.73 -10.65
N PHE A 353 8.77 8.95 -10.54
CA PHE A 353 9.52 10.13 -10.15
C PHE A 353 8.92 10.70 -8.87
N ARG A 354 9.77 10.96 -7.87
CA ARG A 354 9.38 11.49 -6.55
C ARG A 354 10.08 12.80 -6.28
N GLY A 355 9.33 13.80 -5.89
CA GLY A 355 9.82 15.08 -5.37
C GLY A 355 9.36 15.27 -3.93
N GLN A 356 10.28 15.60 -3.02
CA GLN A 356 9.99 15.92 -1.62
C GLN A 356 10.52 17.31 -1.29
N ILE A 357 9.77 18.05 -0.49
CA ILE A 357 10.13 19.36 0.02
C ILE A 357 9.86 19.39 1.53
N ASP A 358 10.86 19.82 2.30
CA ASP A 358 10.78 20.05 3.74
C ASP A 358 10.65 21.56 4.02
N PHE A 359 9.73 21.99 4.94
CA PHE A 359 9.41 23.39 5.21
C PHE A 359 9.80 23.82 6.63
#